data_8dbcaadb436ebe7f293804c2df6f5fab
#
_entry.id   8dbcaadb436ebe7f293804c2df6f5fab
#
_cell.length_a   1.000
_cell.length_b   1.000
_cell.length_c   1.000
_cell.angle_alpha   90.00
_cell.angle_beta   90.00
_cell.angle_gamma   90.00
#
_symmetry.space_group_name_H-M   'P 1'
#
loop_
_entity.id
_entity.type
_entity.pdbx_description
1 polymer ?
#
loop_
_entity_poly.entity_id
_entity_poly.type
_entity_poly.pdbx_seq_one_letter_code
_entity_poly.pdbx_strand_id
1 'polypeptide(L)'
;MSSSTSLAIDGLVSGLKTTDLINSLMSVEGVPQTLLKNKLTTTNSFISSLQTLNGLIQGLATKAADAAKASSLDLFAATSTAPSVTAVTGTGATAGSISFTVGSTASAQVGVTAAMSTWSTGAQPITIVGTDGGSTTVTPASGSLDDAVSALNKSGAGVTATKVSAGTDADGTKLYRLQLTSAKTGAAGGFQVYRGSADEVAAGTATNVLTETGAAVVTAATDASVTLWGGTAAAQTVTSATNTFTGLVPGVDVTVSKATTEPVTVTVAQDTTKAQSVASGLVDAMNAIAAYYKTNTAVSSSTSATSGTTTTKAGVLLGDGASRDAVQRLTSTMSAPVDGKSPSTIGIVITKDGTFTFDPEVFQKALATDPKATQAMLSGVAANVGAAATAASDKYDGSVTTSITGQQAVAKDLTTQIDSWTDRLAMRRASLQTLYSSLETSLSKLQSQSSWLASQLASTSS
;
A
#
# COMPACT_ATOMS: atom_id res chain seq x y z
N MET A 1 3.02 -16.16 37.02
CA MET A 1 3.50 -17.37 37.68
C MET A 1 4.57 -16.96 38.67
N SER A 2 4.24 -17.07 39.96
CA SER A 2 5.13 -16.67 41.05
C SER A 2 6.32 -17.60 41.11
N SER A 3 7.52 -17.06 40.92
CA SER A 3 8.78 -17.78 41.14
C SER A 3 8.89 -18.10 42.62
N SER A 4 8.57 -19.35 43.00
CA SER A 4 8.96 -19.87 44.29
C SER A 4 10.48 -20.00 44.27
N THR A 5 11.19 -19.00 44.80
CA THR A 5 12.59 -19.12 45.20
C THR A 5 12.67 -20.21 46.28
N SER A 6 12.93 -21.46 45.88
CA SER A 6 13.39 -22.48 46.83
C SER A 6 14.71 -21.98 47.37
N LEU A 7 14.74 -21.65 48.66
CA LEU A 7 15.99 -21.43 49.41
C LEU A 7 16.84 -22.70 49.27
N ALA A 8 17.78 -22.69 48.33
CA ALA A 8 18.79 -23.72 48.21
C ALA A 8 19.75 -23.54 49.42
N ILE A 9 19.64 -24.41 50.38
CA ILE A 9 20.59 -24.45 51.51
C ILE A 9 21.84 -25.14 50.93
N ASP A 10 22.79 -24.34 50.42
CA ASP A 10 24.07 -24.84 49.95
C ASP A 10 24.88 -25.31 51.14
N GLY A 11 25.16 -26.61 51.18
CA GLY A 11 26.27 -27.22 51.93
C GLY A 11 26.44 -26.86 53.42
N LEU A 12 25.31 -26.70 54.16
CA LEU A 12 25.37 -26.27 55.55
C LEU A 12 26.13 -27.28 56.47
N VAL A 13 26.19 -28.54 56.02
CA VAL A 13 26.79 -29.64 56.76
C VAL A 13 27.92 -30.29 55.97
N SER A 14 27.76 -30.47 54.68
CA SER A 14 28.78 -31.13 53.82
C SER A 14 29.82 -30.19 53.24
N GLY A 15 29.57 -28.86 53.19
CA GLY A 15 30.44 -27.88 52.52
C GLY A 15 30.33 -27.98 50.96
N LEU A 16 29.46 -28.85 50.41
CA LEU A 16 29.32 -29.03 49.00
C LEU A 16 28.48 -27.91 48.39
N LYS A 17 28.96 -27.31 47.32
CA LYS A 17 28.18 -26.33 46.50
C LYS A 17 27.14 -27.08 45.65
N THR A 18 26.07 -27.53 46.31
CA THR A 18 25.04 -28.38 45.68
C THR A 18 24.33 -27.69 44.55
N THR A 19 24.10 -26.38 44.64
CA THR A 19 23.51 -25.57 43.58
C THR A 19 24.40 -25.54 42.34
N ASP A 20 25.70 -25.33 42.48
CA ASP A 20 26.65 -25.31 41.37
C ASP A 20 26.75 -26.69 40.69
N LEU A 21 26.72 -27.75 41.49
CA LEU A 21 26.76 -29.12 40.98
C LEU A 21 25.50 -29.46 40.20
N ILE A 22 24.31 -29.11 40.73
CA ILE A 22 23.03 -29.28 40.01
C ILE A 22 23.05 -28.49 38.71
N ASN A 23 23.46 -27.22 38.69
CA ASN A 23 23.55 -26.40 37.50
C ASN A 23 24.50 -27.01 36.46
N SER A 24 25.63 -27.53 36.87
CA SER A 24 26.58 -28.21 35.98
C SER A 24 25.98 -29.48 35.35
N LEU A 25 25.32 -30.30 36.16
CA LEU A 25 24.60 -31.48 35.66
C LEU A 25 23.47 -31.10 34.67
N MET A 26 22.66 -30.11 35.04
CA MET A 26 21.58 -29.63 34.21
C MET A 26 22.06 -29.02 32.89
N SER A 27 23.24 -28.39 32.86
CA SER A 27 23.83 -27.86 31.63
C SER A 27 24.17 -28.96 30.63
N VAL A 28 24.69 -30.08 31.11
CA VAL A 28 24.97 -31.26 30.28
C VAL A 28 23.66 -31.92 29.78
N GLU A 29 22.72 -32.13 30.70
CA GLU A 29 21.40 -32.69 30.34
C GLU A 29 20.61 -31.78 29.41
N GLY A 30 20.85 -30.44 29.38
CA GLY A 30 20.22 -29.47 28.51
C GLY A 30 20.79 -29.42 27.08
N VAL A 31 21.90 -30.08 26.78
CA VAL A 31 22.50 -30.08 25.42
C VAL A 31 21.51 -30.50 24.31
N PRO A 32 20.70 -31.56 24.46
CA PRO A 32 19.75 -31.93 23.42
C PRO A 32 18.69 -30.84 23.16
N GLN A 33 18.21 -30.15 24.19
CA GLN A 33 17.30 -29.03 24.05
C GLN A 33 17.95 -27.87 23.27
N THR A 34 19.22 -27.59 23.55
CA THR A 34 19.98 -26.55 22.82
C THR A 34 20.11 -26.90 21.34
N LEU A 35 20.37 -28.16 20.99
CA LEU A 35 20.41 -28.63 19.60
C LEU A 35 19.06 -28.47 18.91
N LEU A 36 17.95 -28.77 19.58
CA LEU A 36 16.60 -28.56 19.04
C LEU A 36 16.33 -27.07 18.81
N LYS A 37 16.69 -26.20 19.74
CA LYS A 37 16.56 -24.72 19.59
C LYS A 37 17.37 -24.22 18.39
N ASN A 38 18.61 -24.69 18.22
CA ASN A 38 19.44 -24.34 17.07
C ASN A 38 18.80 -24.80 15.76
N LYS A 39 18.25 -26.04 15.73
CA LYS A 39 17.54 -26.56 14.57
C LYS A 39 16.29 -25.75 14.25
N LEU A 40 15.52 -25.35 15.27
CA LEU A 40 14.34 -24.47 15.10
C LEU A 40 14.75 -23.12 14.52
N THR A 41 15.82 -22.49 15.01
CA THR A 41 16.35 -21.23 14.46
C THR A 41 16.73 -21.38 12.99
N THR A 42 17.42 -22.45 12.62
CA THR A 42 17.79 -22.74 11.24
C THR A 42 16.55 -22.94 10.36
N THR A 43 15.57 -23.72 10.84
CA THR A 43 14.30 -23.97 10.14
C THR A 43 13.53 -22.66 9.92
N ASN A 44 13.44 -21.79 10.93
CA ASN A 44 12.78 -20.49 10.81
C ASN A 44 13.49 -19.56 9.81
N SER A 45 14.82 -19.56 9.78
CA SER A 45 15.60 -18.83 8.78
C SER A 45 15.33 -19.34 7.37
N PHE A 46 15.22 -20.66 7.20
CA PHE A 46 14.87 -21.29 5.94
C PHE A 46 13.45 -20.92 5.48
N ILE A 47 12.46 -21.00 6.38
CA ILE A 47 11.08 -20.55 6.12
C ILE A 47 11.06 -19.09 5.66
N SER A 48 11.74 -18.19 6.36
CA SER A 48 11.80 -16.77 5.99
C SER A 48 12.41 -16.54 4.62
N SER A 49 13.44 -17.32 4.27
CA SER A 49 14.08 -17.23 2.96
C SER A 49 13.18 -17.75 1.84
N LEU A 50 12.44 -18.83 2.07
CA LEU A 50 11.44 -19.33 1.12
C LEU A 50 10.27 -18.37 0.96
N GLN A 51 9.80 -17.74 2.03
CA GLN A 51 8.73 -16.74 1.99
C GLN A 51 9.14 -15.51 1.17
N THR A 52 10.37 -15.05 1.33
CA THR A 52 10.92 -13.94 0.53
C THR A 52 10.99 -14.31 -0.95
N LEU A 53 11.53 -15.51 -1.26
CA LEU A 53 11.57 -16.02 -2.63
C LEU A 53 10.17 -16.13 -3.23
N ASN A 54 9.21 -16.67 -2.48
CA ASN A 54 7.82 -16.81 -2.90
C ASN A 54 7.18 -15.44 -3.20
N GLY A 55 7.45 -14.43 -2.37
CA GLY A 55 6.99 -13.05 -2.61
C GLY A 55 7.56 -12.42 -3.88
N LEU A 56 8.85 -12.67 -4.18
CA LEU A 56 9.47 -12.24 -5.43
C LEU A 56 8.83 -12.92 -6.65
N ILE A 57 8.55 -14.23 -6.56
CA ILE A 57 7.89 -14.99 -7.62
C ILE A 57 6.45 -14.50 -7.83
N GLN A 58 5.70 -14.21 -6.77
CA GLN A 58 4.36 -13.60 -6.86
C GLN A 58 4.40 -12.22 -7.53
N GLY A 59 5.42 -11.40 -7.20
CA GLY A 59 5.65 -10.11 -7.85
C GLY A 59 5.91 -10.27 -9.36
N LEU A 60 6.68 -11.28 -9.76
CA LEU A 60 6.88 -11.62 -11.17
C LEU A 60 5.57 -12.09 -11.82
N ALA A 61 4.77 -12.94 -11.16
CA ALA A 61 3.48 -13.38 -11.68
C ALA A 61 2.54 -12.20 -11.95
N THR A 62 2.49 -11.21 -11.06
CA THR A 62 1.67 -10.00 -11.24
C THR A 62 2.14 -9.18 -12.43
N LYS A 63 3.45 -8.90 -12.55
CA LYS A 63 4.02 -8.16 -13.68
C LYS A 63 3.81 -8.91 -15.00
N ALA A 64 3.93 -10.23 -14.97
CA ALA A 64 3.70 -11.08 -16.13
C ALA A 64 2.22 -11.06 -16.56
N ALA A 65 1.28 -11.11 -15.60
CA ALA A 65 -0.15 -10.98 -15.90
C ALA A 65 -0.49 -9.63 -16.54
N ASP A 66 0.14 -8.54 -16.10
CA ASP A 66 -0.04 -7.22 -16.71
C ASP A 66 0.58 -7.14 -18.12
N ALA A 67 1.78 -7.67 -18.31
CA ALA A 67 2.46 -7.70 -19.60
C ALA A 67 1.79 -8.64 -20.62
N ALA A 68 1.09 -9.67 -20.17
CA ALA A 68 0.36 -10.61 -21.01
C ALA A 68 -0.94 -10.05 -21.61
N LYS A 69 -1.45 -8.92 -21.11
CA LYS A 69 -2.65 -8.27 -21.62
C LYS A 69 -2.44 -7.86 -23.08
N ALA A 70 -3.47 -8.07 -23.93
CA ALA A 70 -3.40 -7.72 -25.35
C ALA A 70 -3.13 -6.23 -25.61
N SER A 71 -3.44 -5.36 -24.65
CA SER A 71 -3.23 -3.91 -24.71
C SER A 71 -2.07 -3.42 -23.86
N SER A 72 -1.17 -4.30 -23.41
CA SER A 72 -0.08 -3.92 -22.50
C SER A 72 0.93 -2.93 -23.10
N LEU A 73 1.02 -2.87 -24.43
CA LEU A 73 1.84 -1.89 -25.18
C LEU A 73 1.00 -0.81 -25.87
N ASP A 74 -0.34 -0.85 -25.81
CA ASP A 74 -1.23 0.21 -26.30
C ASP A 74 -1.24 1.39 -25.30
N LEU A 75 -0.05 1.88 -25.02
CA LEU A 75 0.20 2.97 -24.08
C LEU A 75 0.40 4.25 -24.88
N PHE A 76 -0.42 5.24 -24.58
CA PHE A 76 -0.36 6.54 -25.24
C PHE A 76 -0.04 7.61 -24.20
N ALA A 77 0.65 8.65 -24.61
CA ALA A 77 0.88 9.87 -23.85
C ALA A 77 0.29 11.04 -24.62
N ALA A 78 -0.35 11.94 -23.90
CA ALA A 78 -0.82 13.18 -24.47
C ALA A 78 0.09 14.33 -24.00
N THR A 79 0.43 15.20 -24.93
CA THR A 79 1.18 16.44 -24.68
C THR A 79 0.37 17.63 -25.13
N SER A 80 0.52 18.76 -24.45
CA SER A 80 -0.14 20.03 -24.79
C SER A 80 0.90 21.11 -25.06
N THR A 81 0.62 21.97 -26.02
CA THR A 81 1.47 23.14 -26.32
C THR A 81 1.33 24.29 -25.30
N ALA A 82 0.29 24.24 -24.44
CA ALA A 82 0.07 25.23 -23.42
C ALA A 82 -0.01 24.62 -22.02
N PRO A 83 0.68 25.18 -20.99
CA PRO A 83 0.63 24.65 -19.63
C PRO A 83 -0.74 24.80 -18.97
N SER A 84 -1.62 25.66 -19.52
CA SER A 84 -3.01 25.83 -19.07
C SER A 84 -3.96 24.71 -19.52
N VAL A 85 -3.48 23.79 -20.34
CA VAL A 85 -4.23 22.63 -20.84
C VAL A 85 -3.43 21.38 -20.54
N THR A 86 -4.01 20.47 -19.79
CA THR A 86 -3.43 19.15 -19.51
C THR A 86 -4.30 18.08 -20.16
N ALA A 87 -3.67 17.02 -20.68
CA ALA A 87 -4.37 15.93 -21.28
C ALA A 87 -3.88 14.60 -20.66
N VAL A 88 -4.83 13.73 -20.31
CA VAL A 88 -4.55 12.42 -19.72
C VAL A 88 -5.16 11.35 -20.64
N THR A 89 -4.34 10.39 -21.03
CA THR A 89 -4.78 9.25 -21.87
C THR A 89 -5.38 8.15 -21.01
N GLY A 90 -6.49 7.59 -21.45
CA GLY A 90 -7.17 6.42 -20.87
C GLY A 90 -7.26 5.28 -21.87
N THR A 91 -8.10 4.30 -21.56
CA THR A 91 -8.40 3.17 -22.46
C THR A 91 -9.03 3.63 -23.76
N GLY A 92 -8.54 3.09 -24.89
CA GLY A 92 -9.04 3.44 -26.22
C GLY A 92 -8.42 4.71 -26.81
N ALA A 93 -7.39 5.29 -26.18
CA ALA A 93 -6.63 6.38 -26.78
C ALA A 93 -5.96 5.91 -28.09
N THR A 94 -5.99 6.78 -29.09
CA THR A 94 -5.35 6.56 -30.39
C THR A 94 -4.44 7.72 -30.73
N ALA A 95 -3.38 7.45 -31.49
CA ALA A 95 -2.47 8.50 -31.96
C ALA A 95 -3.22 9.54 -32.83
N GLY A 96 -2.95 10.81 -32.59
CA GLY A 96 -3.55 11.91 -33.32
C GLY A 96 -3.24 13.25 -32.68
N SER A 97 -3.73 14.33 -33.30
CA SER A 97 -3.62 15.68 -32.75
C SER A 97 -4.90 16.46 -32.96
N ILE A 98 -5.25 17.31 -32.01
CA ILE A 98 -6.36 18.24 -32.10
C ILE A 98 -5.92 19.62 -31.65
N SER A 99 -6.42 20.65 -32.35
CA SER A 99 -6.14 22.04 -32.02
C SER A 99 -7.44 22.75 -31.68
N PHE A 100 -7.47 23.55 -30.62
CA PHE A 100 -8.62 24.30 -30.14
C PHE A 100 -8.22 25.54 -29.38
N THR A 101 -9.13 26.49 -29.22
CA THR A 101 -8.99 27.62 -28.28
C THR A 101 -9.90 27.42 -27.08
N VAL A 102 -9.45 27.84 -25.89
CA VAL A 102 -10.26 27.79 -24.66
C VAL A 102 -10.98 29.13 -24.49
N GLY A 103 -12.31 29.12 -24.66
CA GLY A 103 -13.14 30.33 -24.55
C GLY A 103 -13.40 30.72 -23.10
N SER A 104 -13.79 29.75 -22.25
CA SER A 104 -14.10 29.95 -20.84
C SER A 104 -13.71 28.73 -20.01
N THR A 105 -13.53 28.96 -18.72
CA THR A 105 -13.42 27.87 -17.72
C THR A 105 -14.74 27.72 -16.98
N ALA A 106 -15.06 26.51 -16.53
CA ALA A 106 -16.21 26.27 -15.67
C ALA A 106 -15.98 26.87 -14.30
N SER A 107 -16.97 27.60 -13.81
CA SER A 107 -16.97 28.21 -12.49
C SER A 107 -18.23 27.85 -11.71
N ALA A 108 -18.11 27.74 -10.39
CA ALA A 108 -19.26 27.62 -9.50
C ALA A 108 -19.82 29.02 -9.20
N GLN A 109 -21.12 29.15 -9.02
CA GLN A 109 -21.69 30.40 -8.57
C GLN A 109 -21.26 30.71 -7.14
N VAL A 110 -20.85 31.95 -6.93
CA VAL A 110 -20.62 32.54 -5.60
C VAL A 110 -21.49 33.78 -5.48
N GLY A 111 -22.45 33.74 -4.57
CA GLY A 111 -23.30 34.87 -4.23
C GLY A 111 -23.01 35.38 -2.82
N VAL A 112 -23.18 36.65 -2.58
CA VAL A 112 -23.01 37.29 -1.28
C VAL A 112 -24.26 38.12 -0.96
N THR A 113 -24.86 37.87 0.21
CA THR A 113 -26.07 38.59 0.65
C THR A 113 -25.77 40.04 1.04
N ALA A 114 -26.79 40.84 1.22
CA ALA A 114 -26.69 42.12 1.92
C ALA A 114 -26.12 41.92 3.34
N ALA A 115 -25.52 42.99 3.90
CA ALA A 115 -25.05 42.97 5.29
C ALA A 115 -26.27 42.98 6.25
N MET A 116 -26.26 42.06 7.22
CA MET A 116 -27.37 41.90 8.16
C MET A 116 -26.87 41.39 9.54
N SER A 117 -27.59 41.72 10.60
CA SER A 117 -27.30 41.22 11.95
C SER A 117 -28.01 39.91 12.27
N THR A 118 -29.17 39.66 11.66
CA THR A 118 -30.02 38.46 11.80
C THR A 118 -30.54 38.05 10.45
N TRP A 119 -30.91 36.77 10.31
CA TRP A 119 -31.57 36.28 9.11
C TRP A 119 -32.98 36.78 8.97
N SER A 120 -33.73 36.70 10.06
CA SER A 120 -35.15 37.11 10.14
C SER A 120 -35.57 37.31 11.60
N THR A 121 -36.75 37.81 11.86
CA THR A 121 -37.30 37.97 13.20
C THR A 121 -37.77 36.63 13.86
N GLY A 122 -37.74 35.51 13.10
CA GLY A 122 -38.11 34.17 13.55
C GLY A 122 -37.55 33.09 12.65
N ALA A 123 -37.97 31.84 12.83
CA ALA A 123 -37.55 30.70 12.02
C ALA A 123 -38.21 30.75 10.62
N GLN A 124 -37.81 31.69 9.78
CA GLN A 124 -38.36 31.86 8.43
C GLN A 124 -37.71 30.84 7.47
N PRO A 125 -38.52 30.15 6.65
CA PRO A 125 -38.02 29.21 5.65
C PRO A 125 -37.01 29.86 4.66
N ILE A 126 -36.07 29.03 4.19
CA ILE A 126 -35.15 29.38 3.12
C ILE A 126 -35.41 28.45 1.96
N THR A 127 -35.69 28.99 0.80
CA THR A 127 -35.89 28.19 -0.42
C THR A 127 -34.74 28.45 -1.38
N ILE A 128 -34.03 27.39 -1.75
CA ILE A 128 -32.98 27.39 -2.78
C ILE A 128 -33.62 26.90 -4.07
N VAL A 129 -33.47 27.65 -5.15
CA VAL A 129 -33.98 27.29 -6.47
C VAL A 129 -32.80 27.15 -7.41
N GLY A 130 -32.63 25.97 -8.02
CA GLY A 130 -31.63 25.72 -9.04
C GLY A 130 -32.05 26.25 -10.42
N THR A 131 -31.10 26.31 -11.36
CA THR A 131 -31.37 26.71 -12.75
C THR A 131 -32.26 25.72 -13.50
N ASP A 132 -32.38 24.49 -13.03
CA ASP A 132 -33.28 23.46 -13.53
C ASP A 132 -34.75 23.63 -13.07
N GLY A 133 -34.99 24.65 -12.23
CA GLY A 133 -36.31 24.90 -11.60
C GLY A 133 -36.59 24.03 -10.38
N GLY A 134 -35.68 23.13 -10.02
CA GLY A 134 -35.77 22.35 -8.78
C GLY A 134 -35.65 23.26 -7.56
N SER A 135 -36.49 23.07 -6.53
CA SER A 135 -36.44 23.84 -5.30
C SER A 135 -36.27 22.97 -4.09
N THR A 136 -35.50 23.45 -3.11
CA THR A 136 -35.32 22.82 -1.80
C THR A 136 -35.59 23.85 -0.72
N THR A 137 -36.55 23.56 0.16
CA THR A 137 -36.90 24.45 1.28
C THR A 137 -36.39 23.87 2.57
N VAL A 138 -35.73 24.69 3.40
CA VAL A 138 -35.25 24.34 4.73
C VAL A 138 -35.68 25.42 5.71
N THR A 139 -35.98 25.02 6.95
CA THR A 139 -36.35 25.97 8.01
C THR A 139 -35.23 25.99 9.05
N PRO A 140 -34.58 27.15 9.27
CA PRO A 140 -33.62 27.34 10.34
C PRO A 140 -34.27 27.13 11.71
N ALA A 141 -33.50 26.75 12.72
CA ALA A 141 -34.03 26.57 14.11
C ALA A 141 -34.47 27.91 14.74
N SER A 142 -33.87 29.02 14.32
CA SER A 142 -34.23 30.39 14.75
C SER A 142 -33.97 31.40 13.64
N GLY A 143 -34.21 32.69 13.92
CA GLY A 143 -33.85 33.79 13.02
C GLY A 143 -32.35 34.16 13.02
N SER A 144 -31.50 33.40 13.70
CA SER A 144 -30.07 33.71 13.74
C SER A 144 -29.37 33.34 12.40
N LEU A 145 -28.28 34.06 12.09
CA LEU A 145 -27.46 33.74 10.92
C LEU A 145 -26.77 32.38 11.04
N ASP A 146 -26.43 31.95 12.25
CA ASP A 146 -25.77 30.68 12.47
C ASP A 146 -26.71 29.49 12.20
N ASP A 147 -27.98 29.63 12.59
CA ASP A 147 -29.01 28.63 12.28
C ASP A 147 -29.35 28.62 10.79
N ALA A 148 -29.38 29.79 10.13
CA ALA A 148 -29.57 29.87 8.68
C ALA A 148 -28.42 29.16 7.93
N VAL A 149 -27.16 29.42 8.32
CA VAL A 149 -25.97 28.75 7.77
C VAL A 149 -26.04 27.23 8.01
N SER A 150 -26.41 26.82 9.24
CA SER A 150 -26.55 25.41 9.58
C SER A 150 -27.62 24.71 8.74
N ALA A 151 -28.78 25.35 8.55
CA ALA A 151 -29.89 24.83 7.75
C ALA A 151 -29.48 24.70 6.26
N LEU A 152 -28.86 25.73 5.70
CA LEU A 152 -28.35 25.70 4.30
C LEU A 152 -27.33 24.59 4.10
N ASN A 153 -26.34 24.47 4.95
CA ASN A 153 -25.28 23.47 4.83
C ASN A 153 -25.76 22.03 5.02
N LYS A 154 -26.87 21.84 5.72
CA LYS A 154 -27.51 20.52 5.91
C LYS A 154 -28.60 20.22 4.89
N SER A 155 -28.96 21.18 4.06
CA SER A 155 -30.11 21.08 3.12
C SER A 155 -29.96 19.99 2.06
N GLY A 156 -28.71 19.67 1.67
CA GLY A 156 -28.44 18.84 0.51
C GLY A 156 -28.76 19.51 -0.85
N ALA A 157 -29.10 20.81 -0.86
CA ALA A 157 -29.48 21.56 -2.06
C ALA A 157 -28.32 21.91 -2.98
N GLY A 158 -27.10 21.42 -2.68
CA GLY A 158 -25.90 21.70 -3.48
C GLY A 158 -25.36 23.13 -3.32
N VAL A 159 -25.80 23.86 -2.28
CA VAL A 159 -25.29 25.20 -1.93
C VAL A 159 -24.74 25.15 -0.52
N THR A 160 -23.55 25.71 -0.34
CA THR A 160 -22.92 25.89 0.98
C THR A 160 -22.93 27.35 1.38
N ALA A 161 -23.13 27.64 2.66
CA ALA A 161 -23.17 28.96 3.24
C ALA A 161 -22.01 29.17 4.22
N THR A 162 -21.40 30.34 4.20
CA THR A 162 -20.37 30.78 5.15
C THR A 162 -20.70 32.18 5.64
N LYS A 163 -20.68 32.38 6.97
CA LYS A 163 -20.89 33.69 7.59
C LYS A 163 -19.58 34.51 7.58
N VAL A 164 -19.59 35.67 6.96
CA VAL A 164 -18.44 36.55 6.80
C VAL A 164 -18.74 37.87 7.51
N SER A 165 -17.80 38.40 8.30
CA SER A 165 -17.97 39.70 8.98
C SER A 165 -18.05 40.85 7.96
N ALA A 166 -19.01 41.74 8.16
CA ALA A 166 -19.26 42.92 7.32
C ALA A 166 -19.08 44.26 8.08
N GLY A 167 -18.45 44.22 9.25
CA GLY A 167 -18.25 45.39 10.09
C GLY A 167 -19.34 45.60 11.12
N THR A 168 -19.62 46.86 11.45
CA THR A 168 -20.68 47.31 12.38
C THR A 168 -21.53 48.38 11.75
N ASP A 169 -22.81 48.46 12.15
CA ASP A 169 -23.68 49.59 11.79
C ASP A 169 -23.36 50.84 12.62
N ALA A 170 -24.17 51.91 12.43
CA ALA A 170 -24.02 53.15 13.14
C ALA A 170 -24.26 53.04 14.67
N ASP A 171 -25.01 51.99 15.09
CA ASP A 171 -25.33 51.74 16.50
C ASP A 171 -24.35 50.75 17.15
N GLY A 172 -23.29 50.35 16.42
CA GLY A 172 -22.26 49.43 16.91
C GLY A 172 -22.64 47.93 16.82
N THR A 173 -23.78 47.61 16.20
CA THR A 173 -24.22 46.18 16.01
C THR A 173 -23.36 45.53 14.94
N LYS A 174 -22.86 44.33 15.23
CA LYS A 174 -22.04 43.56 14.26
C LYS A 174 -22.90 43.10 13.10
N LEU A 175 -22.44 43.39 11.89
CA LEU A 175 -23.03 42.99 10.64
C LEU A 175 -22.24 41.86 10.00
N TYR A 176 -22.96 40.94 9.35
CA TYR A 176 -22.40 39.81 8.63
C TYR A 176 -23.05 39.70 7.25
N ARG A 177 -22.35 39.06 6.35
CA ARG A 177 -22.87 38.61 5.05
C ARG A 177 -22.83 37.10 5.02
N LEU A 178 -23.74 36.48 4.30
CA LEU A 178 -23.63 35.08 3.95
C LEU A 178 -23.02 34.99 2.57
N GLN A 179 -21.87 34.33 2.46
CA GLN A 179 -21.33 33.88 1.19
C GLN A 179 -21.94 32.52 0.87
N LEU A 180 -22.60 32.42 -0.28
CA LEU A 180 -23.29 31.24 -0.75
C LEU A 180 -22.52 30.72 -1.96
N THR A 181 -22.08 29.46 -1.92
CA THR A 181 -21.26 28.83 -2.97
C THR A 181 -21.92 27.58 -3.48
N SER A 182 -22.05 27.45 -4.78
CA SER A 182 -22.51 26.21 -5.41
C SER A 182 -21.48 25.09 -5.23
N ALA A 183 -21.95 23.88 -4.93
CA ALA A 183 -21.12 22.69 -4.91
C ALA A 183 -20.75 22.17 -6.31
N LYS A 184 -21.42 22.67 -7.36
CA LYS A 184 -21.19 22.29 -8.75
C LYS A 184 -20.68 23.47 -9.55
N THR A 185 -19.74 23.23 -10.45
CA THR A 185 -19.36 24.16 -11.50
C THR A 185 -20.31 24.02 -12.68
N GLY A 186 -20.19 24.94 -13.64
CA GLY A 186 -21.00 24.94 -14.85
C GLY A 186 -22.32 25.69 -14.69
N ALA A 187 -22.94 26.04 -15.80
CA ALA A 187 -24.20 26.81 -15.84
C ALA A 187 -25.31 26.17 -14.99
N ALA A 188 -25.35 24.85 -14.96
CA ALA A 188 -26.28 24.08 -14.13
C ALA A 188 -26.03 24.22 -12.61
N GLY A 189 -24.87 24.74 -12.19
CA GLY A 189 -24.54 25.06 -10.81
C GLY A 189 -25.10 26.43 -10.34
N GLY A 190 -25.82 27.16 -11.19
CA GLY A 190 -26.47 28.40 -10.82
C GLY A 190 -27.61 28.17 -9.84
N PHE A 191 -27.80 29.12 -8.93
CA PHE A 191 -28.88 29.05 -7.93
C PHE A 191 -29.39 30.44 -7.55
N GLN A 192 -30.58 30.46 -7.01
CA GLN A 192 -31.17 31.61 -6.33
C GLN A 192 -31.58 31.18 -4.91
N VAL A 193 -31.49 32.09 -3.96
CA VAL A 193 -31.88 31.82 -2.56
C VAL A 193 -32.91 32.84 -2.14
N TYR A 194 -34.03 32.33 -1.66
CA TYR A 194 -35.15 33.13 -1.24
C TYR A 194 -35.38 32.99 0.28
N ARG A 195 -35.73 34.11 0.89
CA ARG A 195 -36.29 34.16 2.23
C ARG A 195 -37.81 33.96 2.11
N GLY A 196 -38.27 32.76 2.40
CA GLY A 196 -39.68 32.33 2.26
C GLY A 196 -39.79 30.84 1.90
N SER A 197 -41.04 30.36 1.91
CA SER A 197 -41.41 29.00 1.53
C SER A 197 -41.44 28.83 0.01
N ALA A 198 -41.54 27.59 -0.45
CA ALA A 198 -41.68 27.28 -1.89
C ALA A 198 -42.94 27.89 -2.51
N ASP A 199 -44.06 27.93 -1.74
CA ASP A 199 -45.31 28.54 -2.18
C ASP A 199 -45.19 30.06 -2.34
N GLU A 200 -44.47 30.71 -1.41
CA GLU A 200 -44.18 32.16 -1.51
C GLU A 200 -43.27 32.49 -2.68
N VAL A 201 -42.28 31.62 -2.98
CA VAL A 201 -41.46 31.75 -4.18
C VAL A 201 -42.31 31.63 -5.44
N ALA A 202 -43.21 30.62 -5.49
CA ALA A 202 -44.10 30.42 -6.65
C ALA A 202 -45.09 31.58 -6.83
N ALA A 203 -45.54 32.18 -5.71
CA ALA A 203 -46.39 33.36 -5.69
C ALA A 203 -45.68 34.68 -5.98
N GLY A 204 -44.32 34.67 -6.04
CA GLY A 204 -43.53 35.87 -6.25
C GLY A 204 -43.46 36.79 -5.03
N THR A 205 -43.85 36.32 -3.85
CA THR A 205 -43.88 37.11 -2.59
C THR A 205 -42.61 36.91 -1.73
N ALA A 206 -41.80 35.87 -1.99
CA ALA A 206 -40.55 35.64 -1.30
C ALA A 206 -39.44 36.56 -1.80
N THR A 207 -38.57 37.00 -0.89
CA THR A 207 -37.46 37.92 -1.20
C THR A 207 -36.22 37.13 -1.65
N ASN A 208 -35.70 37.42 -2.85
CA ASN A 208 -34.43 36.88 -3.29
C ASN A 208 -33.27 37.59 -2.61
N VAL A 209 -32.52 36.92 -1.76
CA VAL A 209 -31.45 37.48 -0.94
C VAL A 209 -30.19 37.89 -1.73
N LEU A 210 -30.06 37.43 -2.98
CA LEU A 210 -28.94 37.79 -3.86
C LEU A 210 -29.24 39.01 -4.72
N THR A 211 -30.48 39.53 -4.72
CA THR A 211 -30.89 40.73 -5.45
C THR A 211 -31.22 41.93 -4.50
N GLU A 212 -31.12 41.73 -3.20
CA GLU A 212 -31.28 42.82 -2.20
C GLU A 212 -30.19 43.89 -2.40
N THR A 213 -30.51 45.15 -2.04
CA THR A 213 -29.52 46.24 -2.11
C THR A 213 -28.29 45.91 -1.27
N GLY A 214 -27.13 45.89 -1.90
CA GLY A 214 -25.84 45.49 -1.29
C GLY A 214 -25.52 44.01 -1.35
N ALA A 215 -26.39 43.16 -1.92
CA ALA A 215 -26.07 41.81 -2.32
C ALA A 215 -25.48 41.75 -3.72
N ALA A 216 -24.79 40.67 -4.07
CA ALA A 216 -24.24 40.48 -5.41
C ALA A 216 -23.94 39.01 -5.71
N VAL A 217 -24.07 38.61 -6.96
CA VAL A 217 -23.42 37.41 -7.50
C VAL A 217 -22.00 37.82 -7.88
N VAL A 218 -21.04 37.37 -7.08
CA VAL A 218 -19.60 37.68 -7.24
C VAL A 218 -18.98 36.89 -8.39
N THR A 219 -19.38 35.62 -8.50
CA THR A 219 -18.97 34.76 -9.59
C THR A 219 -20.22 34.08 -10.15
N ALA A 220 -20.46 34.20 -11.44
CA ALA A 220 -21.55 33.49 -12.10
C ALA A 220 -21.16 32.02 -12.36
N ALA A 221 -22.15 31.14 -12.29
CA ALA A 221 -22.01 29.77 -12.77
C ALA A 221 -21.85 29.78 -14.28
N THR A 222 -20.76 29.27 -14.79
CA THR A 222 -20.47 29.21 -16.23
C THR A 222 -19.88 27.85 -16.60
N ASP A 223 -20.19 27.37 -17.79
CA ASP A 223 -19.56 26.21 -18.38
C ASP A 223 -18.16 26.54 -18.91
N ALA A 224 -17.28 25.56 -18.87
CA ALA A 224 -16.08 25.59 -19.70
C ALA A 224 -16.46 25.46 -21.16
N SER A 225 -15.76 26.15 -22.04
CA SER A 225 -15.95 26.06 -23.47
C SER A 225 -14.62 25.99 -24.21
N VAL A 226 -14.59 25.14 -25.22
CA VAL A 226 -13.48 25.07 -26.19
C VAL A 226 -14.05 25.19 -27.60
N THR A 227 -13.34 25.90 -28.46
CA THR A 227 -13.71 26.05 -29.87
C THR A 227 -12.71 25.27 -30.73
N LEU A 228 -13.17 24.21 -31.34
CA LEU A 228 -12.44 23.41 -32.31
C LEU A 228 -12.43 24.15 -33.64
N TRP A 229 -11.34 24.05 -34.40
CA TRP A 229 -11.18 24.61 -35.75
C TRP A 229 -11.54 26.08 -35.85
N GLY A 230 -11.23 26.87 -34.79
CA GLY A 230 -11.52 28.30 -34.76
C GLY A 230 -10.96 29.04 -35.97
N GLY A 231 -11.71 30.06 -36.45
CA GLY A 231 -11.37 30.82 -37.65
C GLY A 231 -11.68 30.15 -38.98
N THR A 232 -12.33 28.98 -38.97
CA THR A 232 -12.79 28.27 -40.18
C THR A 232 -14.32 28.15 -40.23
N ALA A 233 -14.87 27.79 -41.37
CA ALA A 233 -16.30 27.50 -41.51
C ALA A 233 -16.74 26.24 -40.71
N ALA A 234 -15.82 25.41 -40.28
CA ALA A 234 -16.05 24.21 -39.47
C ALA A 234 -15.96 24.49 -37.98
N ALA A 235 -15.80 25.74 -37.55
CA ALA A 235 -15.68 26.08 -36.14
C ALA A 235 -16.82 25.53 -35.29
N GLN A 236 -16.49 24.77 -34.25
CA GLN A 236 -17.47 24.14 -33.38
C GLN A 236 -17.11 24.38 -31.92
N THR A 237 -18.04 24.91 -31.14
CA THR A 237 -17.86 25.08 -29.70
C THR A 237 -18.43 23.87 -28.97
N VAL A 238 -17.62 23.31 -28.10
CA VAL A 238 -17.97 22.23 -27.16
C VAL A 238 -17.94 22.81 -25.75
N THR A 239 -18.99 22.53 -24.97
CA THR A 239 -19.09 22.99 -23.58
C THR A 239 -19.04 21.81 -22.60
N SER A 240 -18.57 22.09 -21.39
CA SER A 240 -18.56 21.13 -20.29
C SER A 240 -18.91 21.84 -18.97
N ALA A 241 -19.74 21.22 -18.16
CA ALA A 241 -20.06 21.73 -16.82
C ALA A 241 -18.84 21.70 -15.87
N THR A 242 -17.78 21.01 -16.22
CA THR A 242 -16.51 20.96 -15.50
C THR A 242 -15.37 21.48 -16.37
N ASN A 243 -14.21 21.71 -15.77
CA ASN A 243 -13.02 22.09 -16.54
C ASN A 243 -12.38 20.92 -17.30
N THR A 244 -12.98 19.73 -17.25
CA THR A 244 -12.51 18.54 -17.97
C THR A 244 -13.49 18.18 -19.08
N PHE A 245 -12.96 18.04 -20.28
CA PHE A 245 -13.67 17.58 -21.47
C PHE A 245 -13.32 16.12 -21.72
N THR A 246 -14.29 15.24 -21.57
CA THR A 246 -14.18 13.83 -21.92
C THR A 246 -14.68 13.64 -23.35
N GLY A 247 -13.88 13.03 -24.21
CA GLY A 247 -14.29 12.67 -25.56
C GLY A 247 -14.05 13.72 -26.65
N LEU A 248 -13.30 14.80 -26.40
CA LEU A 248 -12.76 15.65 -27.47
C LEU A 248 -11.86 14.85 -28.42
N VAL A 249 -11.07 13.95 -27.84
CA VAL A 249 -10.31 12.93 -28.53
C VAL A 249 -10.68 11.59 -27.87
N PRO A 250 -10.95 10.52 -28.63
CA PRO A 250 -11.30 9.23 -28.08
C PRO A 250 -10.26 8.75 -27.06
N GLY A 251 -10.71 8.39 -25.86
CA GLY A 251 -9.84 7.91 -24.77
C GLY A 251 -8.89 8.96 -24.17
N VAL A 252 -9.18 10.25 -24.33
CA VAL A 252 -8.37 11.34 -23.76
C VAL A 252 -9.25 12.34 -23.00
N ASP A 253 -8.91 12.58 -21.74
CA ASP A 253 -9.51 13.62 -20.91
C ASP A 253 -8.65 14.88 -20.98
N VAL A 254 -9.25 15.97 -21.45
CA VAL A 254 -8.60 17.28 -21.59
C VAL A 254 -9.11 18.21 -20.49
N THR A 255 -8.21 18.67 -19.61
CA THR A 255 -8.53 19.62 -18.53
C THR A 255 -7.94 20.99 -18.83
N VAL A 256 -8.78 22.02 -18.76
CA VAL A 256 -8.42 23.41 -19.02
C VAL A 256 -8.42 24.19 -17.69
N SER A 257 -7.44 25.08 -17.48
CA SER A 257 -7.33 25.90 -16.26
C SER A 257 -7.45 27.41 -16.52
N LYS A 258 -7.36 27.84 -17.78
CA LYS A 258 -7.44 29.25 -18.18
C LYS A 258 -7.89 29.38 -19.62
N ALA A 259 -8.65 30.44 -19.93
CA ALA A 259 -8.97 30.82 -21.30
C ALA A 259 -7.70 31.14 -22.09
N THR A 260 -7.71 30.83 -23.39
CA THR A 260 -6.58 31.10 -24.30
C THR A 260 -7.07 31.83 -25.55
N THR A 261 -6.28 32.78 -26.00
CA THR A 261 -6.52 33.51 -27.29
C THR A 261 -5.89 32.74 -28.46
N GLU A 262 -4.75 32.09 -28.19
CA GLU A 262 -4.03 31.31 -29.17
C GLU A 262 -4.52 29.85 -29.17
N PRO A 263 -4.49 29.18 -30.33
CA PRO A 263 -4.81 27.78 -30.42
C PRO A 263 -3.84 26.90 -29.61
N VAL A 264 -4.39 26.00 -28.82
CA VAL A 264 -3.64 24.97 -28.10
C VAL A 264 -3.76 23.65 -28.84
N THR A 265 -2.64 23.00 -29.10
CA THR A 265 -2.61 21.68 -29.72
C THR A 265 -2.34 20.61 -28.68
N VAL A 266 -3.24 19.63 -28.59
CA VAL A 266 -3.03 18.40 -27.85
C VAL A 266 -2.63 17.32 -28.82
N THR A 267 -1.45 16.71 -28.60
CA THR A 267 -0.93 15.61 -29.43
C THR A 267 -0.90 14.34 -28.59
N VAL A 268 -1.49 13.28 -29.11
CA VAL A 268 -1.51 11.93 -28.55
C VAL A 268 -0.56 11.08 -29.38
N ALA A 269 0.45 10.52 -28.76
CA ALA A 269 1.42 9.64 -29.40
C ALA A 269 1.64 8.38 -28.55
N GLN A 270 2.14 7.32 -29.17
CA GLN A 270 2.51 6.10 -28.45
C GLN A 270 3.60 6.41 -27.44
N ASP A 271 3.41 5.98 -26.18
CA ASP A 271 4.38 6.15 -25.10
C ASP A 271 5.36 4.96 -25.12
N THR A 272 6.38 5.09 -25.95
CA THR A 272 7.42 4.06 -26.08
C THR A 272 8.19 3.85 -24.78
N THR A 273 8.30 4.87 -23.93
CA THR A 273 8.99 4.78 -22.62
C THR A 273 8.21 3.89 -21.65
N LYS A 274 6.89 4.08 -21.58
CA LYS A 274 6.04 3.19 -20.77
C LYS A 274 6.03 1.76 -21.32
N ALA A 275 5.96 1.60 -22.64
CA ALA A 275 6.04 0.29 -23.27
C ALA A 275 7.34 -0.44 -22.92
N GLN A 276 8.48 0.26 -22.97
CA GLN A 276 9.77 -0.27 -22.50
C GLN A 276 9.73 -0.65 -21.02
N SER A 277 9.10 0.16 -20.18
CA SER A 277 9.00 -0.10 -18.73
C SER A 277 8.21 -1.38 -18.43
N VAL A 278 7.25 -1.76 -19.26
CA VAL A 278 6.54 -3.04 -19.14
C VAL A 278 7.48 -4.21 -19.41
N ALA A 279 8.26 -4.14 -20.47
CA ALA A 279 9.21 -5.20 -20.83
C ALA A 279 10.38 -5.28 -19.85
N SER A 280 11.01 -4.14 -19.52
CA SER A 280 12.12 -4.12 -18.54
C SER A 280 11.67 -4.55 -17.16
N GLY A 281 10.47 -4.18 -16.73
CA GLY A 281 9.92 -4.57 -15.43
C GLY A 281 9.75 -6.09 -15.27
N LEU A 282 9.51 -6.82 -16.35
CA LEU A 282 9.49 -8.28 -16.35
C LEU A 282 10.92 -8.85 -16.17
N VAL A 283 11.89 -8.28 -16.88
CA VAL A 283 13.31 -8.65 -16.79
C VAL A 283 13.87 -8.36 -15.41
N ASP A 284 13.56 -7.18 -14.84
CA ASP A 284 14.03 -6.78 -13.51
C ASP A 284 13.48 -7.70 -12.42
N ALA A 285 12.20 -8.07 -12.51
CA ALA A 285 11.59 -8.99 -11.57
C ALA A 285 12.23 -10.39 -11.62
N MET A 286 12.53 -10.88 -12.82
CA MET A 286 13.23 -12.16 -12.98
C MET A 286 14.67 -12.09 -12.43
N ASN A 287 15.39 -11.00 -12.70
CA ASN A 287 16.74 -10.81 -12.19
C ASN A 287 16.78 -10.67 -10.66
N ALA A 288 15.76 -10.06 -10.05
CA ALA A 288 15.64 -10.00 -8.60
C ALA A 288 15.53 -11.41 -7.98
N ILE A 289 14.76 -12.30 -8.60
CA ILE A 289 14.65 -13.71 -8.19
C ILE A 289 16.00 -14.42 -8.32
N ALA A 290 16.66 -14.28 -9.47
CA ALA A 290 17.96 -14.90 -9.74
C ALA A 290 19.04 -14.42 -8.76
N ALA A 291 19.09 -13.11 -8.49
CA ALA A 291 20.04 -12.52 -7.54
C ALA A 291 19.77 -13.00 -6.10
N TYR A 292 18.50 -13.01 -5.67
CA TYR A 292 18.13 -13.51 -4.36
C TYR A 292 18.50 -14.98 -4.19
N TYR A 293 18.18 -15.82 -5.17
CA TYR A 293 18.52 -17.24 -5.16
C TYR A 293 20.04 -17.45 -5.11
N LYS A 294 20.80 -16.77 -5.97
CA LYS A 294 22.27 -16.82 -6.00
C LYS A 294 22.87 -16.46 -4.64
N THR A 295 22.41 -15.40 -4.01
CA THR A 295 22.89 -14.96 -2.67
C THR A 295 22.62 -15.99 -1.61
N ASN A 296 21.42 -16.59 -1.60
CA ASN A 296 20.99 -17.53 -0.58
C ASN A 296 21.43 -18.98 -0.83
N THR A 297 22.05 -19.27 -1.97
CA THR A 297 22.70 -20.57 -2.28
C THR A 297 24.24 -20.48 -2.29
N ALA A 298 24.80 -19.28 -2.18
CA ALA A 298 26.23 -19.07 -2.19
C ALA A 298 26.91 -19.74 -0.97
N VAL A 299 28.10 -20.29 -1.20
CA VAL A 299 28.99 -20.77 -0.15
C VAL A 299 30.02 -19.70 0.10
N SER A 300 30.11 -19.21 1.34
CA SER A 300 31.10 -18.22 1.75
C SER A 300 32.08 -18.84 2.74
N SER A 301 33.38 -18.56 2.59
CA SER A 301 34.41 -18.96 3.53
C SER A 301 35.04 -17.71 4.15
N SER A 302 35.17 -17.70 5.46
CA SER A 302 35.85 -16.64 6.19
C SER A 302 36.94 -17.25 7.06
N THR A 303 38.17 -16.72 6.96
CA THR A 303 39.29 -17.14 7.83
C THR A 303 39.44 -16.09 8.94
N SER A 304 39.38 -16.54 10.18
CA SER A 304 39.64 -15.67 11.34
C SER A 304 41.09 -15.23 11.34
N ALA A 305 41.31 -13.92 11.31
CA ALA A 305 42.67 -13.35 11.37
C ALA A 305 43.40 -13.68 12.72
N THR A 306 42.64 -13.97 13.78
CA THR A 306 43.16 -14.24 15.10
C THR A 306 43.50 -15.71 15.35
N SER A 307 42.71 -16.63 14.80
CA SER A 307 42.86 -18.07 15.04
C SER A 307 43.33 -18.88 13.83
N GLY A 308 43.40 -18.28 12.64
CA GLY A 308 43.70 -18.96 11.39
C GLY A 308 42.64 -20.00 10.97
N THR A 309 41.54 -20.12 11.72
CA THR A 309 40.47 -21.11 11.42
C THR A 309 39.58 -20.62 10.30
N THR A 310 39.43 -21.43 9.25
CA THR A 310 38.50 -21.16 8.15
C THR A 310 37.14 -21.72 8.48
N THR A 311 36.12 -20.86 8.52
CA THR A 311 34.72 -21.24 8.69
C THR A 311 34.02 -21.12 7.35
N THR A 312 33.38 -22.20 6.89
CA THR A 312 32.56 -22.22 5.68
C THR A 312 31.09 -22.14 6.06
N LYS A 313 30.36 -21.17 5.49
CA LYS A 313 28.94 -20.98 5.70
C LYS A 313 28.21 -21.20 4.38
N ALA A 314 27.28 -22.15 4.36
CA ALA A 314 26.40 -22.40 3.22
C ALA A 314 25.20 -21.41 3.26
N GLY A 315 24.76 -20.99 2.10
CA GLY A 315 23.52 -20.22 1.96
C GLY A 315 22.31 -21.04 2.41
N VAL A 316 21.29 -20.36 2.93
CA VAL A 316 20.13 -20.97 3.58
C VAL A 316 19.30 -21.84 2.63
N LEU A 317 19.26 -21.49 1.34
CA LEU A 317 18.55 -22.24 0.29
C LEU A 317 19.43 -23.26 -0.43
N LEU A 318 20.69 -23.43 -0.03
CA LEU A 318 21.57 -24.41 -0.68
C LEU A 318 21.05 -25.83 -0.48
N GLY A 319 20.84 -26.54 -1.61
CA GLY A 319 20.32 -27.91 -1.60
C GLY A 319 18.79 -28.03 -1.59
N ASP A 320 18.06 -26.91 -1.50
CA ASP A 320 16.60 -26.96 -1.61
C ASP A 320 16.14 -27.20 -3.05
N GLY A 321 15.43 -28.30 -3.28
CA GLY A 321 14.93 -28.71 -4.59
C GLY A 321 13.81 -27.81 -5.11
N ALA A 322 12.87 -27.42 -4.23
CA ALA A 322 11.70 -26.62 -4.63
C ALA A 322 12.10 -25.24 -5.16
N SER A 323 12.99 -24.53 -4.45
CA SER A 323 13.49 -23.22 -4.89
C SER A 323 14.33 -23.34 -6.17
N ARG A 324 15.20 -24.36 -6.28
CA ARG A 324 16.01 -24.58 -7.47
C ARG A 324 15.12 -24.83 -8.70
N ASP A 325 14.17 -25.75 -8.60
CA ASP A 325 13.30 -26.14 -9.72
C ASP A 325 12.38 -24.98 -10.14
N ALA A 326 11.89 -24.18 -9.17
CA ALA A 326 11.13 -22.97 -9.46
C ALA A 326 11.96 -21.95 -10.27
N VAL A 327 13.16 -21.58 -9.77
CA VAL A 327 14.04 -20.61 -10.46
C VAL A 327 14.47 -21.13 -11.84
N GLN A 328 14.83 -22.40 -11.97
CA GLN A 328 15.21 -22.99 -13.25
C GLN A 328 14.05 -22.98 -14.25
N ARG A 329 12.83 -23.30 -13.82
CA ARG A 329 11.63 -23.26 -14.66
C ARG A 329 11.33 -21.83 -15.12
N LEU A 330 11.40 -20.85 -14.24
CA LEU A 330 11.21 -19.43 -14.59
C LEU A 330 12.24 -18.97 -15.62
N THR A 331 13.51 -19.31 -15.42
CA THR A 331 14.60 -18.98 -16.35
C THR A 331 14.38 -19.60 -17.73
N SER A 332 14.00 -20.89 -17.78
CA SER A 332 13.75 -21.58 -19.02
C SER A 332 12.52 -21.05 -19.78
N THR A 333 11.44 -20.73 -19.07
CA THR A 333 10.23 -20.19 -19.71
C THR A 333 10.43 -18.77 -20.23
N MET A 334 11.20 -17.93 -19.53
CA MET A 334 11.48 -16.56 -19.99
C MET A 334 12.38 -16.52 -21.24
N SER A 335 13.23 -17.52 -21.43
CA SER A 335 14.09 -17.66 -22.60
C SER A 335 13.48 -18.51 -23.73
N ALA A 336 12.33 -19.16 -23.48
CA ALA A 336 11.70 -20.02 -24.44
C ALA A 336 11.19 -19.28 -25.68
N PRO A 337 11.30 -19.85 -26.88
CA PRO A 337 10.73 -19.25 -28.07
C PRO A 337 9.20 -19.13 -27.97
N VAL A 338 8.65 -18.03 -28.47
CA VAL A 338 7.22 -17.81 -28.68
C VAL A 338 6.95 -17.86 -30.20
N ASP A 339 6.08 -18.72 -30.64
CA ASP A 339 5.78 -18.96 -32.06
C ASP A 339 7.07 -19.18 -32.92
N GLY A 340 8.02 -19.92 -32.35
CA GLY A 340 9.29 -20.26 -32.99
C GLY A 340 10.34 -19.13 -33.03
N LYS A 341 10.05 -17.95 -32.48
CA LYS A 341 10.96 -16.80 -32.43
C LYS A 341 11.53 -16.61 -31.02
N SER A 342 12.80 -16.21 -30.94
CA SER A 342 13.44 -15.93 -29.64
C SER A 342 12.99 -14.59 -29.07
N PRO A 343 12.84 -14.45 -27.72
CA PRO A 343 12.63 -13.18 -27.06
C PRO A 343 13.72 -12.12 -27.32
N SER A 344 14.88 -12.53 -27.79
CA SER A 344 15.96 -11.62 -28.22
C SER A 344 15.55 -10.69 -29.37
N THR A 345 14.54 -11.06 -30.16
CA THR A 345 13.97 -10.19 -31.20
C THR A 345 13.31 -8.94 -30.67
N ILE A 346 12.94 -8.94 -29.40
CA ILE A 346 12.41 -7.77 -28.66
C ILE A 346 13.38 -7.30 -27.57
N GLY A 347 14.66 -7.63 -27.68
CA GLY A 347 15.69 -7.14 -26.75
C GLY A 347 15.79 -7.87 -25.41
N ILE A 348 15.07 -8.98 -25.18
CA ILE A 348 15.17 -9.78 -23.95
C ILE A 348 16.17 -10.92 -24.21
N VAL A 349 17.32 -10.89 -23.54
CA VAL A 349 18.43 -11.83 -23.77
C VAL A 349 18.89 -12.45 -22.46
N ILE A 350 19.04 -13.78 -22.45
CA ILE A 350 19.66 -14.49 -21.32
C ILE A 350 21.20 -14.41 -21.45
N THR A 351 21.86 -14.14 -20.32
CA THR A 351 23.34 -14.11 -20.22
C THR A 351 23.89 -15.48 -19.84
N LYS A 352 25.21 -15.63 -19.93
CA LYS A 352 25.93 -16.84 -19.51
C LYS A 352 25.76 -17.15 -18.03
N ASP A 353 25.49 -16.13 -17.21
CA ASP A 353 25.31 -16.25 -15.76
C ASP A 353 23.86 -16.57 -15.36
N GLY A 354 22.97 -16.77 -16.33
CA GLY A 354 21.56 -17.08 -16.10
C GLY A 354 20.70 -15.88 -15.70
N THR A 355 21.23 -14.66 -15.81
CA THR A 355 20.48 -13.41 -15.68
C THR A 355 19.95 -12.97 -17.05
N PHE A 356 19.05 -12.00 -17.06
CA PHE A 356 18.49 -11.44 -18.29
C PHE A 356 18.94 -9.99 -18.46
N THR A 357 19.19 -9.59 -19.70
CA THR A 357 19.37 -8.19 -20.10
C THR A 357 18.20 -7.75 -20.97
N PHE A 358 17.87 -6.49 -20.88
CA PHE A 358 16.89 -5.84 -21.74
C PHE A 358 17.60 -4.74 -22.54
N ASP A 359 17.44 -4.80 -23.87
CA ASP A 359 17.95 -3.78 -24.77
C ASP A 359 16.81 -2.89 -25.25
N PRO A 360 16.72 -1.64 -24.72
CA PRO A 360 15.65 -0.72 -25.06
C PRO A 360 15.65 -0.27 -26.52
N GLU A 361 16.82 -0.22 -27.19
CA GLU A 361 16.92 0.21 -28.59
C GLU A 361 16.37 -0.87 -29.53
N VAL A 362 16.71 -2.14 -29.27
CA VAL A 362 16.16 -3.28 -29.99
C VAL A 362 14.65 -3.35 -29.82
N PHE A 363 14.16 -3.13 -28.58
CA PHE A 363 12.72 -3.11 -28.30
C PHE A 363 11.98 -2.00 -29.04
N GLN A 364 12.51 -0.76 -29.00
CA GLN A 364 11.92 0.38 -29.71
C GLN A 364 11.88 0.13 -31.22
N LYS A 365 12.95 -0.39 -31.79
CA LYS A 365 13.03 -0.72 -33.21
C LYS A 365 11.99 -1.80 -33.57
N ALA A 366 11.88 -2.84 -32.77
CA ALA A 366 10.87 -3.90 -32.97
C ALA A 366 9.45 -3.31 -32.91
N LEU A 367 9.15 -2.48 -31.89
CA LEU A 367 7.85 -1.84 -31.69
C LEU A 367 7.50 -0.88 -32.83
N ALA A 368 8.47 -0.13 -33.36
CA ALA A 368 8.26 0.77 -34.47
C ALA A 368 8.07 0.02 -35.82
N THR A 369 8.73 -1.15 -35.99
CA THR A 369 8.67 -1.93 -37.22
C THR A 369 7.38 -2.77 -37.33
N ASP A 370 7.06 -3.49 -36.23
CA ASP A 370 5.87 -4.33 -36.14
C ASP A 370 5.32 -4.33 -34.70
N PRO A 371 4.46 -3.38 -34.34
CA PRO A 371 3.87 -3.29 -33.02
C PRO A 371 3.10 -4.54 -32.61
N LYS A 372 2.38 -5.17 -33.55
CA LYS A 372 1.58 -6.36 -33.25
C LYS A 372 2.44 -7.59 -32.94
N ALA A 373 3.48 -7.82 -33.75
CA ALA A 373 4.41 -8.93 -33.48
C ALA A 373 5.20 -8.71 -32.19
N THR A 374 5.58 -7.48 -31.89
CA THR A 374 6.27 -7.12 -30.63
C THR A 374 5.34 -7.36 -29.43
N GLN A 375 4.08 -6.94 -29.52
CA GLN A 375 3.06 -7.20 -28.51
C GLN A 375 2.81 -8.70 -28.31
N ALA A 376 2.65 -9.47 -29.39
CA ALA A 376 2.43 -10.91 -29.34
C ALA A 376 3.62 -11.64 -28.69
N MET A 377 4.85 -11.25 -29.04
CA MET A 377 6.08 -11.78 -28.44
C MET A 377 6.13 -11.50 -26.92
N LEU A 378 5.94 -10.25 -26.50
CA LEU A 378 5.99 -9.87 -25.09
C LEU A 378 4.88 -10.58 -24.30
N SER A 379 3.64 -10.57 -24.80
CA SER A 379 2.52 -11.23 -24.13
C SER A 379 2.69 -12.74 -24.04
N GLY A 380 3.26 -13.38 -25.07
CA GLY A 380 3.59 -14.80 -25.05
C GLY A 380 4.66 -15.16 -24.01
N VAL A 381 5.78 -14.42 -23.97
CA VAL A 381 6.80 -14.56 -22.92
C VAL A 381 6.18 -14.37 -21.54
N ALA A 382 5.41 -13.30 -21.37
CA ALA A 382 4.77 -12.97 -20.10
C ALA A 382 3.76 -14.04 -19.66
N ALA A 383 2.94 -14.56 -20.57
CA ALA A 383 1.98 -15.63 -20.26
C ALA A 383 2.71 -16.92 -19.79
N ASN A 384 3.77 -17.29 -20.48
CA ASN A 384 4.57 -18.49 -20.12
C ASN A 384 5.24 -18.32 -18.75
N VAL A 385 5.88 -17.18 -18.52
CA VAL A 385 6.52 -16.85 -17.23
C VAL A 385 5.48 -16.74 -16.12
N GLY A 386 4.35 -16.09 -16.38
CA GLY A 386 3.25 -15.95 -15.44
C GLY A 386 2.67 -17.29 -15.00
N ALA A 387 2.47 -18.22 -15.93
CA ALA A 387 2.02 -19.57 -15.63
C ALA A 387 3.05 -20.33 -14.75
N ALA A 388 4.34 -20.25 -15.08
CA ALA A 388 5.41 -20.87 -14.29
C ALA A 388 5.53 -20.24 -12.89
N ALA A 389 5.40 -18.91 -12.79
CA ALA A 389 5.45 -18.19 -11.53
C ALA A 389 4.26 -18.56 -10.64
N THR A 390 3.06 -18.61 -11.20
CA THR A 390 1.84 -19.05 -10.49
C THR A 390 1.99 -20.47 -10.00
N ALA A 391 2.45 -21.41 -10.84
CA ALA A 391 2.67 -22.81 -10.45
C ALA A 391 3.68 -22.95 -9.29
N ALA A 392 4.64 -22.02 -9.17
CA ALA A 392 5.59 -22.04 -8.07
C ALA A 392 5.05 -21.38 -6.79
N SER A 393 4.27 -20.29 -6.91
CA SER A 393 3.91 -19.41 -5.79
C SER A 393 2.42 -19.32 -5.49
N ASP A 394 1.57 -20.14 -6.13
CA ASP A 394 0.15 -20.20 -5.79
C ASP A 394 -0.06 -20.39 -4.29
N LYS A 395 -1.07 -19.71 -3.75
CA LYS A 395 -1.34 -19.68 -2.31
C LYS A 395 -1.57 -21.06 -1.68
N TYR A 396 -2.13 -21.99 -2.45
CA TYR A 396 -2.54 -23.32 -1.96
C TYR A 396 -1.64 -24.42 -2.50
N ASP A 397 -1.42 -24.44 -3.80
CA ASP A 397 -0.79 -25.54 -4.52
C ASP A 397 0.60 -25.21 -5.07
N GLY A 398 1.08 -23.99 -4.90
CA GLY A 398 2.41 -23.58 -5.36
C GLY A 398 3.53 -24.43 -4.76
N SER A 399 4.49 -24.86 -5.57
CA SER A 399 5.56 -25.75 -5.12
C SER A 399 6.41 -25.15 -3.99
N VAL A 400 6.69 -23.85 -4.05
CA VAL A 400 7.40 -23.12 -2.98
C VAL A 400 6.49 -22.94 -1.76
N THR A 401 5.21 -22.63 -1.94
CA THR A 401 4.22 -22.53 -0.87
C THR A 401 4.06 -23.84 -0.10
N THR A 402 4.00 -24.96 -0.80
CA THR A 402 3.94 -26.29 -0.20
C THR A 402 5.20 -26.60 0.62
N SER A 403 6.38 -26.23 0.12
CA SER A 403 7.63 -26.33 0.88
C SER A 403 7.61 -25.49 2.15
N ILE A 404 7.13 -24.24 2.08
CA ILE A 404 6.97 -23.36 3.25
C ILE A 404 6.05 -24.02 4.30
N THR A 405 4.89 -24.50 3.88
CA THR A 405 3.92 -25.16 4.77
C THR A 405 4.51 -26.40 5.45
N GLY A 406 5.23 -27.23 4.68
CA GLY A 406 5.95 -28.37 5.23
C GLY A 406 6.98 -27.99 6.29
N GLN A 407 7.77 -26.94 6.04
CA GLN A 407 8.78 -26.47 6.99
C GLN A 407 8.15 -25.81 8.24
N GLN A 408 7.01 -25.15 8.10
CA GLN A 408 6.24 -24.63 9.24
C GLN A 408 5.73 -25.77 10.14
N ALA A 409 5.32 -26.91 9.57
CA ALA A 409 4.95 -28.10 10.33
C ALA A 409 6.16 -28.65 11.11
N VAL A 410 7.34 -28.71 10.48
CA VAL A 410 8.60 -29.10 11.14
C VAL A 410 8.96 -28.13 12.29
N ALA A 411 8.84 -26.83 12.08
CA ALA A 411 9.10 -25.85 13.11
C ALA A 411 8.15 -26.00 14.32
N LYS A 412 6.87 -26.25 14.06
CA LYS A 412 5.88 -26.54 15.11
C LYS A 412 6.24 -27.78 15.91
N ASP A 413 6.62 -28.86 15.25
CA ASP A 413 7.04 -30.13 15.90
C ASP A 413 8.28 -29.91 16.77
N LEU A 414 9.30 -29.19 16.26
CA LEU A 414 10.48 -28.81 17.03
C LEU A 414 10.13 -28.01 18.27
N THR A 415 9.16 -27.09 18.20
CA THR A 415 8.68 -26.33 19.34
C THR A 415 8.08 -27.24 20.40
N THR A 416 7.21 -28.18 20.00
CA THR A 416 6.63 -29.18 20.92
C THR A 416 7.70 -30.05 21.59
N GLN A 417 8.75 -30.44 20.87
CA GLN A 417 9.85 -31.21 21.43
C GLN A 417 10.65 -30.37 22.44
N ILE A 418 10.91 -29.08 22.16
CA ILE A 418 11.60 -28.16 23.09
C ILE A 418 10.80 -27.99 24.37
N ASP A 419 9.48 -27.83 24.29
CA ASP A 419 8.59 -27.72 25.46
C ASP A 419 8.64 -29.00 26.31
N SER A 420 8.55 -30.17 25.68
CA SER A 420 8.70 -31.48 26.37
C SER A 420 10.05 -31.61 27.06
N TRP A 421 11.14 -31.13 26.45
CA TRP A 421 12.44 -31.10 27.07
C TRP A 421 12.50 -30.12 28.25
N THR A 422 11.83 -28.98 28.16
CA THR A 422 11.75 -27.99 29.26
C THR A 422 11.12 -28.63 30.49
N ASP A 423 10.00 -29.33 30.32
CA ASP A 423 9.30 -30.03 31.42
C ASP A 423 10.18 -31.15 32.03
N ARG A 424 10.83 -31.95 31.18
CA ARG A 424 11.73 -33.01 31.65
C ARG A 424 12.91 -32.45 32.47
N LEU A 425 13.53 -31.37 32.00
CA LEU A 425 14.63 -30.74 32.71
C LEU A 425 14.16 -30.11 34.01
N ALA A 426 12.97 -29.54 34.09
CA ALA A 426 12.37 -29.02 35.32
C ALA A 426 12.13 -30.12 36.33
N MET A 427 11.54 -31.26 35.93
CA MET A 427 11.35 -32.43 36.78
C MET A 427 12.70 -33.02 37.29
N ARG A 428 13.69 -33.09 36.40
CA ARG A 428 15.01 -33.60 36.74
C ARG A 428 15.72 -32.72 37.78
N ARG A 429 15.63 -31.39 37.57
CA ARG A 429 16.17 -30.42 38.54
C ARG A 429 15.49 -30.58 39.89
N ALA A 430 14.18 -30.68 39.96
CA ALA A 430 13.46 -30.88 41.24
C ALA A 430 13.85 -32.19 41.89
N SER A 431 14.02 -33.28 41.14
CA SER A 431 14.51 -34.58 41.69
C SER A 431 15.90 -34.48 42.26
N LEU A 432 16.84 -33.81 41.58
CA LEU A 432 18.21 -33.58 42.08
C LEU A 432 18.19 -32.73 43.32
N GLN A 433 17.40 -31.68 43.40
CA GLN A 433 17.26 -30.84 44.58
C GLN A 433 16.75 -31.65 45.79
N THR A 434 15.74 -32.51 45.60
CA THR A 434 15.23 -33.39 46.65
C THR A 434 16.30 -34.37 47.11
N LEU A 435 17.03 -34.98 46.16
CA LEU A 435 18.09 -35.96 46.47
C LEU A 435 19.20 -35.29 47.29
N TYR A 436 19.72 -34.15 46.90
CA TYR A 436 20.80 -33.46 47.64
C TYR A 436 20.30 -32.93 48.98
N SER A 437 19.06 -32.44 49.10
CA SER A 437 18.47 -32.04 50.39
C SER A 437 18.36 -33.24 51.37
N SER A 438 18.01 -34.43 50.87
CA SER A 438 17.94 -35.67 51.65
C SER A 438 19.34 -36.11 52.10
N LEU A 439 20.33 -35.96 51.21
CA LEU A 439 21.74 -36.27 51.54
C LEU A 439 22.25 -35.35 52.65
N GLU A 440 22.04 -34.03 52.54
CA GLU A 440 22.43 -33.07 53.60
C GLU A 440 21.76 -33.37 54.94
N THR A 441 20.46 -33.72 54.90
CA THR A 441 19.73 -34.11 56.13
C THR A 441 20.35 -35.37 56.76
N SER A 442 20.73 -36.36 55.93
CA SER A 442 21.38 -37.62 56.43
C SER A 442 22.75 -37.36 56.97
N LEU A 443 23.55 -36.50 56.32
CA LEU A 443 24.88 -36.12 56.82
C LEU A 443 24.78 -35.35 58.13
N SER A 444 23.81 -34.45 58.30
CA SER A 444 23.53 -33.75 59.54
C SER A 444 23.23 -34.71 60.69
N LYS A 445 22.39 -35.70 60.42
CA LYS A 445 22.09 -36.77 61.45
C LYS A 445 23.32 -37.57 61.79
N LEU A 446 24.12 -37.99 60.84
CA LEU A 446 25.39 -38.73 61.10
C LEU A 446 26.37 -37.87 61.84
N GLN A 447 26.53 -36.60 61.58
CA GLN A 447 27.43 -35.69 62.31
C GLN A 447 26.97 -35.45 63.74
N SER A 448 25.62 -35.31 63.93
CA SER A 448 25.04 -35.23 65.28
C SER A 448 25.28 -36.50 66.09
N GLN A 449 25.13 -37.67 65.47
CA GLN A 449 25.42 -38.96 66.08
C GLN A 449 26.93 -39.13 66.47
N SER A 450 27.79 -38.72 65.51
CA SER A 450 29.23 -38.72 65.72
C SER A 450 29.67 -37.80 66.90
N SER A 451 29.09 -36.60 66.90
CA SER A 451 29.33 -35.64 68.00
C SER A 451 28.82 -36.17 69.39
N TRP A 452 27.65 -36.80 69.39
CA TRP A 452 27.09 -37.46 70.56
C TRP A 452 27.99 -38.60 71.03
N LEU A 453 28.44 -39.46 70.12
CA LEU A 453 29.37 -40.57 70.49
C LEU A 453 30.66 -40.05 71.03
N ALA A 454 31.25 -38.98 70.41
CA ALA A 454 32.50 -38.37 70.93
C ALA A 454 32.31 -37.79 72.32
N SER A 455 31.17 -37.16 72.63
CA SER A 455 30.86 -36.66 73.97
C SER A 455 30.66 -37.76 74.99
N GLN A 456 30.06 -38.89 74.56
CA GLN A 456 29.86 -40.07 75.42
C GLN A 456 31.18 -40.75 75.74
N LEU A 457 32.11 -40.88 74.76
CA LEU A 457 33.44 -41.44 74.94
C LEU A 457 34.29 -40.52 75.86
N ALA A 458 34.21 -39.19 75.73
CA ALA A 458 34.86 -38.25 76.57
C ALA A 458 34.34 -38.33 78.02
N SER A 459 33.07 -38.64 78.27
CA SER A 459 32.46 -38.79 79.62
C SER A 459 32.79 -40.12 80.28
N THR A 460 33.21 -41.13 79.53
CA THR A 460 33.65 -42.45 80.12
C THR A 460 35.14 -42.54 80.29
N SER A 461 35.93 -41.59 79.83
CA SER A 461 37.41 -41.50 80.02
C SER A 461 37.83 -40.48 81.06
N SER A 462 36.89 -39.88 81.78
CA SER A 462 37.10 -39.09 83.03
C SER A 462 36.59 -39.85 84.25
#